data_9074368341fe8acbe8c2201ba3498abb
#
_entry.id   9074368341fe8acbe8c2201ba3498abb
#
_cell.length_a   1.000
_cell.length_b   1.000
_cell.length_c   1.000
_cell.angle_alpha   90.00
_cell.angle_beta   90.00
_cell.angle_gamma   90.00
#
_symmetry.space_group_name_H-M   'P 1'
#
loop_
_entity.id
_entity.type
_entity.pdbx_description
1 polymer ?
#
loop_
_entity_poly.entity_id
_entity_poly.type
_entity_poly.pdbx_seq_one_letter_code
_entity_poly.pdbx_strand_id
1 'polypeptide(L)'
;MNMFKSVKAKSSREYFDALPEDRRAIMEFLDTFIKENTPSLKPNFLYNMPGYGSFKYKNYKKELLDWPTIAVANQKNYISLYVCAVKDGEYIAEKHKDELGKVSVGKSCIRFKKIEDINLDVLKKILKMAEENPGLVGV
;
A
#
# COMPACT_ATOMS: atom_id res chain seq x y z
N MET A 1 4.21 10.80 -16.75
CA MET A 1 4.42 9.85 -15.68
C MET A 1 4.95 10.55 -14.44
N ASN A 2 4.30 10.36 -13.31
CA ASN A 2 4.68 11.02 -12.06
C ASN A 2 5.91 10.44 -11.40
N MET A 3 6.43 9.40 -11.96
CA MET A 3 7.55 8.72 -11.32
C MET A 3 8.84 9.43 -11.61
N PHE A 4 9.55 9.78 -10.56
CA PHE A 4 10.94 10.17 -10.66
C PHE A 4 11.78 8.89 -10.70
N LYS A 5 13.07 9.05 -10.92
CA LYS A 5 13.97 7.89 -10.96
C LYS A 5 13.79 7.05 -9.68
N SER A 6 13.31 5.83 -9.84
CA SER A 6 13.03 4.98 -8.69
C SER A 6 14.32 4.50 -8.04
N VAL A 7 14.26 4.33 -6.72
CA VAL A 7 15.32 3.73 -5.94
C VAL A 7 15.40 2.24 -6.27
N LYS A 8 16.58 1.76 -6.61
CA LYS A 8 16.82 0.33 -6.77
C LYS A 8 17.30 -0.22 -5.44
N ALA A 9 16.51 -1.08 -4.83
CA ALA A 9 16.81 -1.63 -3.53
C ALA A 9 16.56 -3.14 -3.54
N LYS A 10 17.18 -3.84 -2.59
CA LYS A 10 17.02 -5.28 -2.42
C LYS A 10 16.15 -5.63 -1.23
N SER A 11 15.84 -4.65 -0.40
CA SER A 11 15.04 -4.84 0.81
C SER A 11 14.32 -3.56 1.16
N SER A 12 13.33 -3.67 2.04
CA SER A 12 12.62 -2.49 2.55
C SER A 12 13.57 -1.54 3.26
N ARG A 13 14.53 -2.07 4.03
CA ARG A 13 15.50 -1.24 4.74
C ARG A 13 16.32 -0.40 3.78
N GLU A 14 16.84 -1.01 2.73
CA GLU A 14 17.59 -0.29 1.70
C GLU A 14 16.72 0.76 1.01
N TYR A 15 15.47 0.39 0.73
CA TYR A 15 14.52 1.30 0.10
C TYR A 15 14.31 2.56 0.94
N PHE A 16 14.03 2.39 2.23
CA PHE A 16 13.82 3.53 3.12
C PHE A 16 15.08 4.38 3.28
N ASP A 17 16.24 3.73 3.43
CA ASP A 17 17.50 4.44 3.65
C ASP A 17 17.90 5.32 2.47
N ALA A 18 17.44 4.98 1.28
CA ALA A 18 17.76 5.73 0.06
C ALA A 18 16.81 6.90 -0.20
N LEU A 19 15.77 7.07 0.60
CA LEU A 19 14.80 8.15 0.41
C LEU A 19 15.26 9.46 1.06
N PRO A 20 14.79 10.60 0.52
CA PRO A 20 14.96 11.87 1.21
C PRO A 20 14.38 11.81 2.61
N GLU A 21 14.95 12.56 3.54
CA GLU A 21 14.59 12.48 4.95
C GLU A 21 13.10 12.65 5.23
N ASP A 22 12.45 13.61 4.60
CA ASP A 22 11.03 13.86 4.79
C ASP A 22 10.16 12.67 4.33
N ARG A 23 10.52 12.09 3.19
CA ARG A 23 9.80 10.92 2.66
C ARG A 23 10.09 9.69 3.49
N ARG A 24 11.32 9.50 3.93
CA ARG A 24 11.71 8.37 4.76
C ARG A 24 10.92 8.36 6.06
N ALA A 25 10.76 9.53 6.70
CA ALA A 25 10.01 9.62 7.95
C ALA A 25 8.56 9.15 7.78
N ILE A 26 7.91 9.58 6.70
CA ILE A 26 6.53 9.15 6.40
C ILE A 26 6.48 7.65 6.12
N MET A 27 7.40 7.16 5.33
CA MET A 27 7.41 5.74 4.94
C MET A 27 7.70 4.83 6.14
N GLU A 28 8.60 5.23 7.03
CA GLU A 28 8.89 4.46 8.24
C GLU A 28 7.71 4.48 9.21
N PHE A 29 7.00 5.60 9.29
CA PHE A 29 5.78 5.67 10.08
C PHE A 29 4.74 4.69 9.53
N LEU A 30 4.53 4.69 8.22
CA LEU A 30 3.59 3.76 7.58
C LEU A 30 3.98 2.31 7.79
N ASP A 31 5.26 2.00 7.68
CA ASP A 31 5.77 0.65 7.91
C ASP A 31 5.37 0.14 9.29
N THR A 32 5.63 0.94 10.31
CA THR A 32 5.27 0.60 11.68
C THR A 32 3.75 0.48 11.84
N PHE A 33 3.02 1.45 11.32
CA PHE A 33 1.55 1.49 11.42
C PHE A 33 0.91 0.26 10.78
N ILE A 34 1.39 -0.10 9.59
CA ILE A 34 0.86 -1.27 8.88
C ILE A 34 1.17 -2.55 9.65
N LYS A 35 2.41 -2.72 10.10
CA LYS A 35 2.81 -3.91 10.85
C LYS A 35 2.01 -4.09 12.13
N GLU A 36 1.77 -2.99 12.85
CA GLU A 36 1.00 -3.04 14.09
C GLU A 36 -0.46 -3.40 13.86
N ASN A 37 -1.03 -2.97 12.75
CA ASN A 37 -2.45 -3.18 12.46
C ASN A 37 -2.74 -4.42 11.62
N THR A 38 -1.71 -5.07 11.08
CA THR A 38 -1.87 -6.29 10.30
C THR A 38 -0.81 -7.32 10.72
N PRO A 39 -0.85 -7.77 11.99
CA PRO A 39 0.22 -8.65 12.51
C PRO A 39 0.32 -10.00 11.80
N SER A 40 -0.74 -10.46 11.16
CA SER A 40 -0.71 -11.74 10.43
C SER A 40 -0.13 -11.62 9.03
N LEU A 41 0.04 -10.40 8.51
CA LEU A 41 0.62 -10.22 7.19
C LEU A 41 2.14 -10.17 7.27
N LYS A 42 2.79 -11.06 6.53
CA LYS A 42 4.23 -11.19 6.54
C LYS A 42 4.88 -10.10 5.68
N PRO A 43 5.83 -9.33 6.22
CA PRO A 43 6.53 -8.32 5.41
C PRO A 43 7.29 -8.97 4.25
N ASN A 44 7.32 -8.28 3.12
CA ASN A 44 8.06 -8.73 1.94
C ASN A 44 8.56 -7.51 1.16
N PHE A 45 9.29 -7.79 0.09
CA PHE A 45 9.77 -6.73 -0.80
C PHE A 45 9.60 -7.23 -2.24
N LEU A 46 8.46 -6.87 -2.85
CA LEU A 46 8.10 -7.31 -4.20
C LEU A 46 7.98 -6.09 -5.10
N TYR A 47 8.44 -6.23 -6.34
CA TYR A 47 8.35 -5.17 -7.35
C TYR A 47 8.95 -3.84 -6.87
N ASN A 48 10.06 -3.93 -6.15
CA ASN A 48 10.77 -2.78 -5.60
C ASN A 48 9.89 -1.93 -4.68
N MET A 49 9.03 -2.60 -3.90
CA MET A 49 8.14 -1.95 -2.93
C MET A 49 8.14 -2.70 -1.62
N PRO A 50 8.26 -1.99 -0.47
CA PRO A 50 7.95 -2.61 0.81
C PRO A 50 6.51 -3.09 0.80
N GLY A 51 6.31 -4.36 1.11
CA GLY A 51 4.99 -4.97 1.06
C GLY A 51 4.68 -5.77 2.31
N TYR A 52 3.39 -6.14 2.47
CA TYR A 52 2.87 -6.82 3.64
C TYR A 52 1.81 -7.81 3.18
N GLY A 53 2.09 -9.10 3.39
CA GLY A 53 1.23 -10.14 2.88
C GLY A 53 1.33 -10.28 1.36
N SER A 54 0.77 -11.36 0.84
CA SER A 54 0.75 -11.58 -0.60
C SER A 54 -0.43 -12.47 -0.97
N PHE A 55 -0.78 -12.42 -2.25
CA PHE A 55 -1.82 -13.27 -2.82
C PHE A 55 -1.43 -13.59 -4.26
N LYS A 56 -2.07 -14.60 -4.83
CA LYS A 56 -1.83 -14.95 -6.24
C LYS A 56 -2.69 -14.07 -7.14
N TYR A 57 -2.03 -13.41 -8.08
CA TYR A 57 -2.67 -12.54 -9.04
C TYR A 57 -2.45 -13.08 -10.46
N LYS A 58 -3.53 -13.17 -11.22
CA LYS A 58 -3.47 -13.64 -12.60
C LYS A 58 -3.48 -12.43 -13.52
N ASN A 59 -2.37 -12.22 -14.24
CA ASN A 59 -2.24 -11.07 -15.14
C ASN A 59 -2.95 -11.33 -16.48
N TYR A 60 -2.86 -10.35 -17.38
CA TYR A 60 -3.53 -10.46 -18.68
C TYR A 60 -3.00 -11.59 -19.55
N LYS A 61 -1.77 -12.06 -19.31
CA LYS A 61 -1.17 -13.21 -20.00
C LYS A 61 -1.54 -14.53 -19.33
N LYS A 62 -2.41 -14.50 -18.35
CA LYS A 62 -2.84 -15.65 -17.54
C LYS A 62 -1.70 -16.27 -16.73
N GLU A 63 -0.65 -15.48 -16.46
CA GLU A 63 0.43 -15.90 -15.58
C GLU A 63 0.04 -15.65 -14.13
N LEU A 64 0.34 -16.62 -13.27
CA LEU A 64 0.03 -16.52 -11.85
C LEU A 64 1.25 -15.95 -11.13
N LEU A 65 1.08 -14.74 -10.56
CA LEU A 65 2.15 -14.00 -9.91
C LEU A 65 1.81 -13.74 -8.45
N ASP A 66 2.85 -13.62 -7.62
CA ASP A 66 2.68 -13.16 -6.25
C ASP A 66 2.58 -11.64 -6.27
N TRP A 67 1.56 -11.10 -5.60
CA TRP A 67 1.35 -9.67 -5.50
C TRP A 67 1.15 -9.29 -4.03
N PRO A 68 1.71 -8.16 -3.56
CA PRO A 68 1.55 -7.78 -2.16
C PRO A 68 0.10 -7.38 -1.86
N THR A 69 -0.39 -7.80 -0.69
CA THR A 69 -1.71 -7.40 -0.24
C THR A 69 -1.73 -5.90 0.06
N ILE A 70 -0.71 -5.44 0.79
CA ILE A 70 -0.51 -4.03 1.09
C ILE A 70 0.91 -3.68 0.67
N ALA A 71 1.12 -2.51 0.09
CA ALA A 71 2.45 -2.06 -0.29
C ALA A 71 2.52 -0.54 -0.24
N VAL A 72 3.74 -0.02 -0.08
CA VAL A 72 3.98 1.41 -0.09
C VAL A 72 5.03 1.75 -1.14
N ALA A 73 4.86 2.88 -1.79
CA ALA A 73 5.80 3.34 -2.80
C ALA A 73 5.95 4.85 -2.75
N ASN A 74 7.19 5.32 -2.82
CA ASN A 74 7.48 6.73 -2.89
C ASN A 74 7.46 7.18 -4.35
N GLN A 75 6.57 8.10 -4.68
CA GLN A 75 6.45 8.66 -6.03
C GLN A 75 6.95 10.11 -6.01
N LYS A 76 7.10 10.69 -7.19
CA LYS A 76 7.64 12.05 -7.31
C LYS A 76 6.83 13.07 -6.52
N ASN A 77 5.52 13.08 -6.72
CA ASN A 77 4.65 14.11 -6.16
C ASN A 77 3.80 13.65 -4.99
N TYR A 78 3.85 12.36 -4.64
CA TYR A 78 3.00 11.80 -3.59
C TYR A 78 3.54 10.44 -3.15
N ILE A 79 2.96 9.94 -2.07
CA ILE A 79 3.21 8.57 -1.62
C ILE A 79 1.99 7.74 -2.01
N SER A 80 2.23 6.54 -2.49
CA SER A 80 1.17 5.60 -2.84
C SER A 80 1.12 4.48 -1.81
N LEU A 81 -0.08 4.24 -1.29
CA LEU A 81 -0.35 3.11 -0.41
C LEU A 81 -1.32 2.20 -1.15
N TYR A 82 -0.87 1.00 -1.46
CA TYR A 82 -1.70 0.01 -2.16
C TYR A 82 -2.36 -0.90 -1.15
N VAL A 83 -3.67 -1.04 -1.27
CA VAL A 83 -4.46 -1.95 -0.43
C VAL A 83 -5.24 -2.85 -1.39
N CYS A 84 -4.66 -4.00 -1.68
CA CYS A 84 -5.24 -4.95 -2.65
C CYS A 84 -6.18 -5.89 -1.93
N ALA A 85 -7.37 -5.39 -1.64
CA ALA A 85 -8.37 -6.13 -0.90
C ALA A 85 -9.76 -5.76 -1.38
N VAL A 86 -10.62 -6.76 -1.48
CA VAL A 86 -11.98 -6.63 -1.98
C VAL A 86 -12.91 -7.28 -0.99
N LYS A 87 -14.04 -6.64 -0.71
CA LYS A 87 -15.10 -7.19 0.12
C LYS A 87 -16.44 -6.85 -0.52
N ASP A 88 -17.31 -7.86 -0.63
CA ASP A 88 -18.64 -7.68 -1.23
C ASP A 88 -18.60 -7.07 -2.63
N GLY A 89 -17.59 -7.44 -3.42
CA GLY A 89 -17.44 -6.98 -4.80
C GLY A 89 -16.89 -5.57 -4.96
N GLU A 90 -16.44 -4.94 -3.87
CA GLU A 90 -15.91 -3.59 -3.90
C GLU A 90 -14.48 -3.53 -3.38
N TYR A 91 -13.66 -2.65 -3.98
CA TYR A 91 -12.36 -2.34 -3.42
C TYR A 91 -12.54 -1.64 -2.08
N ILE A 92 -11.90 -2.17 -1.03
CA ILE A 92 -12.07 -1.65 0.32
C ILE A 92 -11.62 -0.19 0.41
N ALA A 93 -10.52 0.16 -0.24
CA ALA A 93 -10.02 1.54 -0.24
C ALA A 93 -11.03 2.50 -0.88
N GLU A 94 -11.59 2.13 -2.04
CA GLU A 94 -12.58 2.98 -2.72
C GLU A 94 -13.86 3.16 -1.92
N LYS A 95 -14.29 2.11 -1.25
CA LYS A 95 -15.50 2.16 -0.43
C LYS A 95 -15.39 3.21 0.67
N HIS A 96 -14.19 3.44 1.20
CA HIS A 96 -13.96 4.36 2.32
C HIS A 96 -13.28 5.67 1.90
N LYS A 97 -13.21 5.96 0.61
CA LYS A 97 -12.46 7.12 0.11
C LYS A 97 -12.91 8.46 0.70
N ASP A 98 -14.20 8.63 0.91
CA ASP A 98 -14.75 9.89 1.41
C ASP A 98 -14.44 10.11 2.91
N GLU A 99 -14.06 9.07 3.61
CA GLU A 99 -13.73 9.11 5.03
C GLU A 99 -12.23 9.23 5.28
N LEU A 100 -11.41 8.98 4.26
CA LEU A 100 -9.95 8.90 4.40
C LEU A 100 -9.24 10.23 4.54
N GLY A 101 -9.89 11.34 4.20
CA GLY A 101 -9.29 12.66 4.32
C GLY A 101 -8.88 13.25 2.97
N LYS A 102 -7.81 14.03 2.98
CA LYS A 102 -7.31 14.70 1.76
C LYS A 102 -6.43 13.76 0.95
N VAL A 103 -7.06 12.77 0.35
CA VAL A 103 -6.35 11.75 -0.41
C VAL A 103 -7.03 11.53 -1.75
N SER A 104 -6.29 10.98 -2.70
CA SER A 104 -6.82 10.53 -3.98
C SER A 104 -6.88 9.02 -3.96
N VAL A 105 -8.02 8.43 -4.27
CA VAL A 105 -8.18 6.97 -4.25
C VAL A 105 -8.60 6.48 -5.63
N GLY A 106 -7.90 5.48 -6.13
CA GLY A 106 -8.24 4.82 -7.37
C GLY A 106 -8.12 3.31 -7.19
N LYS A 107 -9.26 2.61 -7.17
CA LYS A 107 -9.30 1.16 -6.96
C LYS A 107 -8.59 0.76 -5.67
N SER A 108 -7.39 0.18 -5.78
CA SER A 108 -6.62 -0.28 -4.62
C SER A 108 -5.52 0.71 -4.19
N CYS A 109 -5.45 1.89 -4.80
CA CYS A 109 -4.36 2.82 -4.54
C CYS A 109 -4.84 4.06 -3.80
N ILE A 110 -4.19 4.39 -2.68
CA ILE A 110 -4.43 5.61 -1.91
C ILE A 110 -3.20 6.48 -2.06
N ARG A 111 -3.38 7.70 -2.56
CA ARG A 111 -2.28 8.65 -2.80
C ARG A 111 -2.42 9.86 -1.91
N PHE A 112 -1.34 10.26 -1.27
CA PHE A 112 -1.33 11.40 -0.36
C PHE A 112 0.05 12.03 -0.30
N LYS A 113 0.14 13.26 0.22
CA LYS A 113 1.41 13.99 0.32
C LYS A 113 1.94 14.06 1.73
N LYS A 114 1.07 14.17 2.72
CA LYS A 114 1.44 14.30 4.12
C LYS A 114 0.65 13.32 4.96
N ILE A 115 1.26 12.84 6.03
CA ILE A 115 0.54 11.90 6.91
C ILE A 115 -0.69 12.54 7.55
N GLU A 116 -0.65 13.86 7.78
CA GLU A 116 -1.76 14.60 8.35
C GLU A 116 -2.98 14.63 7.43
N ASP A 117 -2.79 14.36 6.14
CA ASP A 117 -3.89 14.34 5.17
C ASP A 117 -4.74 13.08 5.27
N ILE A 118 -4.26 12.05 5.96
CA ILE A 118 -4.96 10.78 6.09
C ILE A 118 -5.62 10.66 7.46
N ASN A 119 -6.89 10.22 7.46
CA ASN A 119 -7.57 9.85 8.68
C ASN A 119 -7.05 8.47 9.12
N LEU A 120 -6.21 8.45 10.15
CA LEU A 120 -5.55 7.23 10.60
C LEU A 120 -6.52 6.20 11.20
N ASP A 121 -7.61 6.66 11.81
CA ASP A 121 -8.62 5.73 12.35
C ASP A 121 -9.31 4.97 11.23
N VAL A 122 -9.63 5.65 10.13
CA VAL A 122 -10.22 5.00 8.96
C VAL A 122 -9.20 4.09 8.28
N LEU A 123 -7.94 4.55 8.17
CA LEU A 123 -6.88 3.72 7.59
C LEU A 123 -6.68 2.44 8.39
N LYS A 124 -6.68 2.53 9.72
CA LYS A 124 -6.58 1.37 10.60
C LYS A 124 -7.68 0.34 10.29
N LYS A 125 -8.91 0.82 10.12
CA LYS A 125 -10.04 -0.03 9.77
C LYS A 125 -9.84 -0.71 8.42
N ILE A 126 -9.40 0.06 7.43
CA ILE A 126 -9.13 -0.45 6.08
C ILE A 126 -8.06 -1.54 6.12
N LEU A 127 -6.98 -1.32 6.86
CA LEU A 127 -5.88 -2.27 6.96
C LEU A 127 -6.35 -3.59 7.58
N LYS A 128 -7.15 -3.52 8.64
CA LYS A 128 -7.70 -4.72 9.27
C LYS A 128 -8.63 -5.48 8.34
N MET A 129 -9.46 -4.77 7.58
CA MET A 129 -10.32 -5.39 6.59
C MET A 129 -9.51 -6.07 5.48
N ALA A 130 -8.40 -5.45 5.08
CA ALA A 130 -7.51 -6.03 4.07
C ALA A 130 -6.83 -7.29 4.58
N GLU A 131 -6.46 -7.31 5.85
CA GLU A 131 -5.87 -8.49 6.48
C GLU A 131 -6.82 -9.69 6.42
N GLU A 132 -8.11 -9.43 6.58
CA GLU A 132 -9.15 -10.47 6.55
C GLU A 132 -9.59 -10.84 5.12
N ASN A 133 -9.39 -9.96 4.16
CA ASN A 133 -9.88 -10.12 2.78
C ASN A 133 -8.81 -9.85 1.73
N PRO A 134 -7.68 -10.55 1.78
CA PRO A 134 -6.61 -10.28 0.83
C PRO A 134 -6.97 -10.70 -0.59
N GLY A 135 -6.51 -9.92 -1.57
CA GLY A 135 -6.67 -10.26 -2.97
C GLY A 135 -7.72 -9.44 -3.69
N LEU A 136 -7.84 -9.70 -4.98
CA LEU A 136 -8.70 -8.93 -5.88
C LEU A 136 -9.82 -9.76 -6.49
N VAL A 137 -10.22 -10.82 -5.81
CA VAL A 137 -11.28 -11.71 -6.28
C VAL A 137 -12.62 -10.99 -6.16
N GLY A 138 -13.39 -11.00 -7.24
CA GLY A 138 -14.75 -10.43 -7.25
C GLY A 138 -14.87 -9.05 -7.89
N VAL A 139 -13.79 -8.55 -8.44
CA VAL A 139 -13.82 -7.26 -9.18
C VAL A 139 -13.25 -7.41 -10.57
#